data_5d269cd90b5be4ddd3f2ba61d32afd68
#
_entry.id   5d269cd90b5be4ddd3f2ba61d32afd68
#
_cell.length_a   1.000
_cell.length_b   1.000
_cell.length_c   1.000
_cell.angle_alpha   90.00
_cell.angle_beta   90.00
_cell.angle_gamma   90.00
#
_symmetry.space_group_name_H-M   'P 1'
#
loop_
_entity.id
_entity.type
_entity.pdbx_description
1 polymer ?
#
loop_
_entity_poly.entity_id
_entity_poly.type
_entity_poly.pdbx_seq_one_letter_code
_entity_poly.pdbx_strand_id
1 'polypeptide(L)'
;IELINANKLNLVDILLTHHHFDHVGGTLELKKQIDGKVYGPAGNIEGIDMHVSESDIVKTLDYEFSVLETPGHTLDHIAYVEKQKNLVFCGDTLFSGGCGRVFEGTFKQMHNSIQKLNQLNPETLIYCAHEYTQSNLKFVLSEISNEFIEDYFKKISACRLKGDISIPTTLELERKINPFLLDIIPSDLKGLSKLEQFTELRTRKDNA
;
A
#
# COMPACT_ATOMS: atom_id res chain seq x y z
N ILE A 1 -17.00 8.57 10.24
CA ILE A 1 -17.98 9.66 10.51
C ILE A 1 -17.69 10.30 11.86
N GLU A 2 -17.60 9.54 12.95
CA GLU A 2 -17.33 10.09 14.30
C GLU A 2 -16.08 10.97 14.35
N LEU A 3 -14.96 10.52 13.78
CA LEU A 3 -13.72 11.30 13.72
C LEU A 3 -13.86 12.58 12.88
N ILE A 4 -14.58 12.52 11.76
CA ILE A 4 -14.88 13.69 10.92
C ILE A 4 -15.64 14.72 11.72
N ASN A 5 -16.71 14.30 12.40
CA ASN A 5 -17.55 15.17 13.21
C ASN A 5 -16.81 15.73 14.44
N ALA A 6 -16.09 14.88 15.17
CA ALA A 6 -15.34 15.27 16.37
C ALA A 6 -14.25 16.30 16.06
N ASN A 7 -13.60 16.20 14.91
CA ASN A 7 -12.55 17.14 14.49
C ASN A 7 -13.09 18.26 13.59
N LYS A 8 -14.39 18.34 13.35
CA LYS A 8 -15.03 19.35 12.48
C LYS A 8 -14.41 19.40 11.09
N LEU A 9 -14.07 18.23 10.54
CA LEU A 9 -13.47 18.10 9.21
C LEU A 9 -14.58 18.16 8.14
N ASN A 10 -14.24 18.72 6.99
CA ASN A 10 -15.06 18.69 5.79
C ASN A 10 -14.55 17.56 4.90
N LEU A 11 -15.39 16.57 4.65
CA LEU A 11 -15.10 15.52 3.67
C LEU A 11 -15.41 16.07 2.27
N VAL A 12 -14.40 16.11 1.40
CA VAL A 12 -14.54 16.71 0.05
C VAL A 12 -14.77 15.61 -0.98
N ASP A 13 -13.85 14.69 -1.11
CA ASP A 13 -13.89 13.60 -2.09
C ASP A 13 -13.54 12.26 -1.45
N ILE A 14 -13.83 11.17 -2.14
CA ILE A 14 -13.47 9.81 -1.74
C ILE A 14 -12.63 9.19 -2.86
N LEU A 15 -11.46 8.64 -2.52
CA LEU A 15 -10.57 7.94 -3.43
C LEU A 15 -10.50 6.47 -3.05
N LEU A 16 -10.97 5.59 -3.91
CA LEU A 16 -10.99 4.14 -3.71
C LEU A 16 -9.85 3.48 -4.49
N THR A 17 -9.15 2.53 -3.88
CA THR A 17 -8.02 1.84 -4.52
C THR A 17 -8.42 0.53 -5.19
N HIS A 18 -9.39 -0.20 -4.64
CA HIS A 18 -9.87 -1.49 -5.16
C HIS A 18 -11.21 -1.87 -4.49
N HIS A 19 -11.82 -2.99 -4.95
CA HIS A 19 -13.21 -3.34 -4.62
C HIS A 19 -13.43 -4.12 -3.31
N HIS A 20 -12.39 -4.47 -2.55
CA HIS A 20 -12.60 -5.25 -1.32
C HIS A 20 -13.48 -4.49 -0.31
N PHE A 21 -14.32 -5.25 0.41
CA PHE A 21 -15.38 -4.68 1.25
C PHE A 21 -14.85 -3.73 2.34
N ASP A 22 -13.72 -4.03 2.95
CA ASP A 22 -13.07 -3.20 3.96
C ASP A 22 -12.56 -1.85 3.43
N HIS A 23 -12.47 -1.70 2.10
CA HIS A 23 -12.14 -0.44 1.42
C HIS A 23 -13.36 0.30 0.87
N VAL A 24 -14.41 -0.41 0.49
CA VAL A 24 -15.57 0.22 -0.17
C VAL A 24 -16.86 0.19 0.66
N GLY A 25 -16.92 -0.61 1.73
CA GLY A 25 -18.16 -0.83 2.49
C GLY A 25 -18.77 0.43 3.12
N GLY A 26 -17.97 1.48 3.36
CA GLY A 26 -18.42 2.78 3.87
C GLY A 26 -18.77 3.82 2.80
N THR A 27 -18.52 3.52 1.52
CA THR A 27 -18.59 4.52 0.42
C THR A 27 -19.94 5.19 0.31
N LEU A 28 -21.03 4.43 0.28
CA LEU A 28 -22.38 4.99 0.11
C LEU A 28 -22.82 5.86 1.29
N GLU A 29 -22.38 5.53 2.50
CA GLU A 29 -22.70 6.33 3.67
C GLU A 29 -21.90 7.64 3.71
N LEU A 30 -20.59 7.56 3.44
CA LEU A 30 -19.74 8.75 3.37
C LEU A 30 -20.11 9.65 2.18
N LYS A 31 -20.52 9.09 1.05
CA LYS A 31 -20.95 9.84 -0.13
C LYS A 31 -22.12 10.78 0.15
N LYS A 32 -22.98 10.48 1.13
CA LYS A 32 -24.09 11.37 1.53
C LYS A 32 -23.61 12.64 2.25
N GLN A 33 -22.32 12.70 2.62
CA GLN A 33 -21.71 13.79 3.40
C GLN A 33 -20.75 14.65 2.58
N ILE A 34 -20.58 14.36 1.28
CA ILE A 34 -19.69 15.10 0.40
C ILE A 34 -20.49 15.82 -0.68
N ASP A 35 -20.00 17.01 -1.08
CA ASP A 35 -20.44 17.72 -2.30
C ASP A 35 -19.55 17.38 -3.51
N GLY A 36 -18.48 16.63 -3.30
CA GLY A 36 -17.49 16.23 -4.31
C GLY A 36 -17.83 14.91 -4.99
N LYS A 37 -16.80 14.16 -5.31
CA LYS A 37 -16.91 12.93 -6.11
C LYS A 37 -16.26 11.74 -5.43
N VAL A 38 -16.75 10.55 -5.78
CA VAL A 38 -16.10 9.28 -5.48
C VAL A 38 -15.32 8.83 -6.72
N TYR A 39 -14.01 8.75 -6.59
CA TYR A 39 -13.09 8.24 -7.62
C TYR A 39 -12.72 6.81 -7.29
N GLY A 40 -12.58 5.96 -8.30
CA GLY A 40 -12.14 4.59 -8.10
C GLY A 40 -11.83 3.87 -9.40
N PRO A 41 -11.27 2.63 -9.34
CA PRO A 41 -10.93 1.87 -10.52
C PRO A 41 -12.14 1.49 -11.35
N ALA A 42 -11.90 1.05 -12.59
CA ALA A 42 -12.92 0.40 -13.40
C ALA A 42 -13.38 -0.89 -12.74
N GLY A 43 -14.68 -1.15 -12.73
CA GLY A 43 -15.26 -2.34 -12.10
C GLY A 43 -16.65 -2.07 -11.54
N ASN A 44 -17.19 -3.03 -10.82
CA ASN A 44 -18.54 -2.95 -10.26
C ASN A 44 -18.50 -2.53 -8.78
N ILE A 45 -17.94 -1.35 -8.51
CA ILE A 45 -17.96 -0.75 -7.16
C ILE A 45 -19.10 0.25 -7.09
N GLU A 46 -20.06 -0.01 -6.21
CA GLU A 46 -21.22 0.85 -6.05
C GLU A 46 -20.82 2.21 -5.46
N GLY A 47 -21.37 3.28 -6.02
CA GLY A 47 -21.15 4.64 -5.53
C GLY A 47 -20.04 5.42 -6.22
N ILE A 48 -19.22 4.83 -7.09
CA ILE A 48 -18.23 5.56 -7.88
C ILE A 48 -18.95 6.53 -8.84
N ASP A 49 -18.47 7.79 -8.88
CA ASP A 49 -18.90 8.81 -9.82
C ASP A 49 -17.95 8.93 -11.03
N MET A 50 -16.67 8.70 -10.79
CA MET A 50 -15.61 8.81 -11.78
C MET A 50 -14.70 7.59 -11.74
N HIS A 51 -14.78 6.77 -12.77
CA HIS A 51 -13.79 5.70 -12.98
C HIS A 51 -12.48 6.29 -13.46
N VAL A 52 -11.38 5.83 -12.88
CA VAL A 52 -10.02 6.27 -13.21
C VAL A 52 -9.11 5.07 -13.44
N SER A 53 -8.12 5.25 -14.31
CA SER A 53 -7.20 4.22 -14.80
C SER A 53 -5.77 4.75 -14.93
N GLU A 54 -4.85 3.95 -15.43
CA GLU A 54 -3.43 4.31 -15.61
C GLU A 54 -3.27 5.69 -16.27
N SER A 55 -2.47 6.54 -15.64
CA SER A 55 -2.13 7.91 -16.08
C SER A 55 -3.25 8.95 -15.98
N ASP A 56 -4.44 8.60 -15.52
CA ASP A 56 -5.46 9.60 -15.20
C ASP A 56 -4.98 10.51 -14.05
N ILE A 57 -5.53 11.73 -14.03
CA ILE A 57 -5.21 12.71 -12.99
C ILE A 57 -6.47 13.02 -12.19
N VAL A 58 -6.39 12.80 -10.88
CA VAL A 58 -7.43 13.20 -9.92
C VAL A 58 -6.98 14.46 -9.20
N LYS A 59 -7.78 15.52 -9.32
CA LYS A 59 -7.55 16.78 -8.59
C LYS A 59 -8.55 16.89 -7.45
N THR A 60 -8.05 16.99 -6.24
CA THR A 60 -8.86 17.18 -5.03
C THR A 60 -8.08 18.00 -4.01
N LEU A 61 -8.75 18.96 -3.37
CA LEU A 61 -8.08 19.95 -2.52
C LEU A 61 -6.93 20.62 -3.31
N ASP A 62 -5.74 20.74 -2.69
CA ASP A 62 -4.52 21.29 -3.29
C ASP A 62 -3.58 20.16 -3.80
N TYR A 63 -4.13 18.99 -4.14
CA TYR A 63 -3.38 17.83 -4.60
C TYR A 63 -3.74 17.45 -6.03
N GLU A 64 -2.74 16.95 -6.75
CA GLU A 64 -2.88 16.40 -8.10
C GLU A 64 -2.29 14.99 -8.13
N PHE A 65 -3.18 13.99 -8.04
CA PHE A 65 -2.79 12.59 -8.01
C PHE A 65 -2.74 11.98 -9.42
N SER A 66 -1.60 11.45 -9.81
CA SER A 66 -1.52 10.54 -10.96
C SER A 66 -1.96 9.15 -10.52
N VAL A 67 -2.81 8.51 -11.30
CA VAL A 67 -3.26 7.13 -11.05
C VAL A 67 -2.25 6.16 -11.66
N LEU A 68 -1.88 5.13 -10.90
CA LEU A 68 -1.11 3.97 -11.36
C LEU A 68 -1.95 2.71 -11.19
N GLU A 69 -2.11 1.92 -12.24
CA GLU A 69 -2.64 0.56 -12.10
C GLU A 69 -1.61 -0.33 -11.43
N THR A 70 -2.04 -0.99 -10.35
CA THR A 70 -1.21 -1.86 -9.52
C THR A 70 -1.89 -3.23 -9.31
N PRO A 71 -2.21 -3.96 -10.40
CA PRO A 71 -2.88 -5.26 -10.30
C PRO A 71 -2.01 -6.28 -9.58
N GLY A 72 -2.67 -7.19 -8.86
CA GLY A 72 -2.03 -8.27 -8.13
C GLY A 72 -2.84 -8.72 -6.93
N HIS A 73 -3.05 -7.83 -5.96
CA HIS A 73 -3.94 -8.07 -4.83
C HIS A 73 -5.38 -8.29 -5.32
N THR A 74 -5.90 -7.33 -6.06
CA THR A 74 -7.04 -7.49 -6.97
C THR A 74 -6.63 -7.14 -8.39
N LEU A 75 -7.46 -7.45 -9.39
CA LEU A 75 -7.16 -7.12 -10.79
C LEU A 75 -7.41 -5.64 -11.10
N ASP A 76 -8.34 -5.01 -10.40
CA ASP A 76 -8.74 -3.61 -10.57
C ASP A 76 -7.91 -2.63 -9.72
N HIS A 77 -6.94 -3.11 -8.94
CA HIS A 77 -6.22 -2.30 -7.96
C HIS A 77 -5.46 -1.12 -8.60
N ILE A 78 -5.62 0.07 -8.00
CA ILE A 78 -4.91 1.30 -8.37
C ILE A 78 -4.24 1.95 -7.15
N ALA A 79 -3.25 2.78 -7.42
CA ALA A 79 -2.60 3.65 -6.43
C ALA A 79 -2.69 5.11 -6.89
N TYR A 80 -2.72 6.05 -5.94
CA TYR A 80 -2.75 7.48 -6.17
C TYR A 80 -1.41 8.10 -5.78
N VAL A 81 -0.69 8.68 -6.75
CA VAL A 81 0.65 9.25 -6.55
C VAL A 81 0.63 10.75 -6.70
N GLU A 82 1.02 11.47 -5.67
CA GLU A 82 1.27 12.91 -5.72
C GLU A 82 2.79 13.15 -5.77
N LYS A 83 3.28 13.54 -6.95
CA LYS A 83 4.73 13.63 -7.22
C LYS A 83 5.41 14.85 -6.60
N GLN A 84 4.70 15.99 -6.51
CA GLN A 84 5.29 17.24 -6.02
C GLN A 84 5.51 17.21 -4.50
N LYS A 85 4.62 16.53 -3.79
CA LYS A 85 4.68 16.38 -2.32
C LYS A 85 5.28 15.03 -1.89
N ASN A 86 5.74 14.22 -2.83
CA ASN A 86 6.34 12.91 -2.58
C ASN A 86 5.46 12.02 -1.70
N LEU A 87 4.22 11.73 -2.11
CA LEU A 87 3.37 10.81 -1.37
C LEU A 87 2.60 9.87 -2.30
N VAL A 88 2.27 8.68 -1.79
CA VAL A 88 1.46 7.67 -2.49
C VAL A 88 0.49 7.00 -1.53
N PHE A 89 -0.77 6.91 -1.95
CA PHE A 89 -1.77 6.03 -1.35
C PHE A 89 -1.82 4.75 -2.18
N CYS A 90 -1.24 3.67 -1.65
CA CYS A 90 -1.01 2.44 -2.42
C CYS A 90 -1.94 1.29 -2.04
N GLY A 91 -2.96 1.54 -1.22
CA GLY A 91 -3.91 0.51 -0.81
C GLY A 91 -3.21 -0.75 -0.30
N ASP A 92 -3.55 -1.88 -0.91
CA ASP A 92 -3.06 -3.21 -0.56
C ASP A 92 -1.98 -3.74 -1.51
N THR A 93 -1.28 -2.85 -2.21
CA THR A 93 -0.13 -3.27 -3.04
C THR A 93 1.15 -3.37 -2.22
N LEU A 94 1.56 -2.29 -1.55
CA LEU A 94 2.79 -2.23 -0.75
C LEU A 94 2.44 -1.89 0.69
N PHE A 95 2.96 -2.68 1.64
CA PHE A 95 2.88 -2.41 3.08
C PHE A 95 4.26 -2.16 3.65
N SER A 96 4.33 -1.51 4.80
CA SER A 96 5.61 -1.40 5.49
C SER A 96 6.14 -2.79 5.90
N GLY A 97 7.35 -3.13 5.44
CA GLY A 97 7.98 -4.43 5.61
C GLY A 97 7.31 -5.58 4.83
N GLY A 98 6.40 -5.30 3.89
CA GLY A 98 5.64 -6.36 3.21
C GLY A 98 4.90 -5.90 1.96
N CYS A 99 4.06 -6.77 1.44
CA CYS A 99 3.13 -6.49 0.34
C CYS A 99 1.81 -7.23 0.52
N GLY A 100 0.81 -6.84 -0.26
CA GLY A 100 -0.50 -7.48 -0.28
C GLY A 100 -0.44 -8.94 -0.70
N ARG A 101 -1.42 -9.72 -0.22
CA ARG A 101 -1.65 -11.07 -0.69
C ARG A 101 -2.18 -11.03 -2.12
N VAL A 102 -1.80 -12.00 -2.94
CA VAL A 102 -2.27 -12.11 -4.32
C VAL A 102 -3.54 -12.97 -4.33
N PHE A 103 -4.72 -12.32 -4.41
CA PHE A 103 -6.00 -13.03 -4.42
C PHE A 103 -6.49 -13.30 -5.84
N GLU A 104 -6.42 -12.31 -6.73
CA GLU A 104 -7.00 -12.39 -8.07
C GLU A 104 -5.97 -12.34 -9.18
N GLY A 105 -4.92 -11.57 -8.98
CA GLY A 105 -3.85 -11.44 -9.96
C GLY A 105 -2.85 -12.58 -9.91
N THR A 106 -1.72 -12.37 -10.56
CA THR A 106 -0.57 -13.27 -10.58
C THR A 106 0.59 -12.67 -9.77
N PHE A 107 1.51 -13.50 -9.30
CA PHE A 107 2.75 -13.02 -8.67
C PHE A 107 3.54 -12.09 -9.59
N LYS A 108 3.51 -12.33 -10.91
CA LYS A 108 4.14 -11.44 -11.90
C LYS A 108 3.48 -10.06 -11.92
N GLN A 109 2.16 -9.97 -11.88
CA GLN A 109 1.46 -8.69 -11.83
C GLN A 109 1.80 -7.94 -10.54
N MET A 110 1.68 -8.59 -9.37
CA MET A 110 2.01 -7.97 -8.10
C MET A 110 3.47 -7.50 -8.04
N HIS A 111 4.42 -8.35 -8.48
CA HIS A 111 5.82 -7.96 -8.59
C HIS A 111 6.00 -6.71 -9.45
N ASN A 112 5.40 -6.66 -10.64
CA ASN A 112 5.49 -5.50 -11.53
C ASN A 112 4.88 -4.25 -10.88
N SER A 113 3.75 -4.39 -10.19
CA SER A 113 3.08 -3.29 -9.48
C SER A 113 3.96 -2.72 -8.36
N ILE A 114 4.60 -3.58 -7.58
CA ILE A 114 5.57 -3.17 -6.57
C ILE A 114 6.78 -2.49 -7.20
N GLN A 115 7.30 -3.01 -8.32
CA GLN A 115 8.42 -2.37 -9.02
C GLN A 115 8.05 -1.01 -9.62
N LYS A 116 6.81 -0.79 -10.05
CA LYS A 116 6.32 0.56 -10.41
C LYS A 116 6.44 1.54 -9.22
N LEU A 117 5.96 1.13 -8.05
CA LEU A 117 6.07 1.94 -6.83
C LEU A 117 7.52 2.15 -6.41
N ASN A 118 8.39 1.15 -6.60
CA ASN A 118 9.82 1.23 -6.28
C ASN A 118 10.59 2.22 -7.16
N GLN A 119 10.01 2.69 -8.27
CA GLN A 119 10.63 3.73 -9.12
C GLN A 119 10.35 5.16 -8.63
N LEU A 120 9.51 5.34 -7.62
CA LEU A 120 9.22 6.64 -7.04
C LEU A 120 10.45 7.20 -6.29
N ASN A 121 10.37 8.50 -5.96
CA ASN A 121 11.43 9.17 -5.20
C ASN A 121 11.66 8.43 -3.86
N PRO A 122 12.92 8.21 -3.43
CA PRO A 122 13.23 7.61 -2.13
C PRO A 122 12.52 8.27 -0.93
N GLU A 123 12.30 9.57 -0.99
CA GLU A 123 11.61 10.34 0.05
C GLU A 123 10.07 10.17 0.02
N THR A 124 9.53 9.44 -0.96
CA THR A 124 8.08 9.26 -1.08
C THR A 124 7.51 8.62 0.19
N LEU A 125 6.55 9.31 0.80
CA LEU A 125 5.76 8.79 1.91
C LEU A 125 4.74 7.78 1.40
N ILE A 126 4.79 6.59 1.96
CA ILE A 126 3.92 5.47 1.59
C ILE A 126 2.79 5.35 2.61
N TYR A 127 1.59 5.66 2.15
CA TYR A 127 0.35 5.49 2.89
C TYR A 127 -0.32 4.19 2.42
N CYS A 128 -0.02 3.10 3.10
CA CYS A 128 -0.69 1.82 2.88
C CYS A 128 -1.97 1.72 3.72
N ALA A 129 -2.86 0.80 3.34
CA ALA A 129 -4.18 0.73 3.94
C ALA A 129 -4.21 0.15 5.36
N HIS A 130 -3.27 -0.74 5.69
CA HIS A 130 -3.31 -1.51 6.93
C HIS A 130 -2.04 -1.36 7.77
N GLU A 131 -2.20 -1.38 9.09
CA GLU A 131 -1.13 -1.32 10.09
C GLU A 131 -0.53 -2.72 10.34
N TYR A 132 0.12 -3.27 9.31
CA TYR A 132 0.74 -4.61 9.36
C TYR A 132 2.24 -4.60 9.63
N THR A 133 2.85 -3.45 9.87
CA THR A 133 4.30 -3.26 9.99
C THR A 133 4.93 -4.26 10.96
N GLN A 134 4.38 -4.40 12.18
CA GLN A 134 4.94 -5.28 13.19
C GLN A 134 4.90 -6.76 12.75
N SER A 135 3.78 -7.24 12.22
CA SER A 135 3.65 -8.63 11.74
C SER A 135 4.51 -8.90 10.51
N ASN A 136 4.64 -7.92 9.62
CA ASN A 136 5.51 -8.04 8.46
C ASN A 136 6.98 -8.13 8.86
N LEU A 137 7.45 -7.26 9.75
CA LEU A 137 8.84 -7.29 10.24
C LEU A 137 9.15 -8.60 10.97
N LYS A 138 8.19 -9.18 11.70
CA LYS A 138 8.35 -10.50 12.31
C LYS A 138 8.63 -11.58 11.25
N PHE A 139 7.92 -11.55 10.14
CA PHE A 139 8.19 -12.44 9.00
C PHE A 139 9.55 -12.14 8.38
N VAL A 140 9.89 -10.86 8.14
CA VAL A 140 11.20 -10.50 7.56
C VAL A 140 12.34 -11.04 8.41
N LEU A 141 12.26 -10.93 9.74
CA LEU A 141 13.28 -11.43 10.66
C LEU A 141 13.35 -12.97 10.73
N SER A 142 12.29 -13.69 10.35
CA SER A 142 12.39 -15.16 10.19
C SER A 142 13.14 -15.58 8.92
N GLU A 143 13.22 -14.69 7.93
CA GLU A 143 13.86 -14.96 6.63
C GLU A 143 15.26 -14.34 6.53
N ILE A 144 15.49 -13.20 7.19
CA ILE A 144 16.72 -12.38 7.05
C ILE A 144 17.21 -11.95 8.43
N SER A 145 18.41 -12.40 8.80
CA SER A 145 19.10 -11.86 9.99
C SER A 145 19.75 -10.53 9.64
N ASN A 146 19.29 -9.43 10.28
CA ASN A 146 19.77 -8.08 10.03
C ASN A 146 19.54 -7.19 11.27
N GLU A 147 20.63 -6.71 11.87
CA GLU A 147 20.60 -5.92 13.11
C GLU A 147 19.76 -4.62 12.96
N PHE A 148 19.83 -3.95 11.82
CA PHE A 148 19.01 -2.76 11.55
C PHE A 148 17.52 -3.08 11.59
N ILE A 149 17.11 -4.21 11.00
CA ILE A 149 15.69 -4.65 10.99
C ILE A 149 15.25 -5.06 12.39
N GLU A 150 16.11 -5.73 13.16
CA GLU A 150 15.85 -6.10 14.56
C GLU A 150 15.59 -4.86 15.42
N ASP A 151 16.43 -3.84 15.30
CA ASP A 151 16.27 -2.60 16.08
C ASP A 151 15.04 -1.81 15.62
N TYR A 152 14.76 -1.79 14.31
CA TYR A 152 13.54 -1.19 13.81
C TYR A 152 12.29 -1.94 14.30
N PHE A 153 12.30 -3.27 14.32
CA PHE A 153 11.22 -4.08 14.88
C PHE A 153 10.96 -3.78 16.36
N LYS A 154 12.02 -3.63 17.18
CA LYS A 154 11.89 -3.22 18.60
C LYS A 154 11.22 -1.85 18.71
N LYS A 155 11.64 -0.88 17.88
CA LYS A 155 11.04 0.46 17.83
C LYS A 155 9.55 0.40 17.47
N ILE A 156 9.20 -0.35 16.41
CA ILE A 156 7.80 -0.51 15.98
C ILE A 156 6.97 -1.22 17.06
N SER A 157 7.52 -2.26 17.69
CA SER A 157 6.83 -2.97 18.77
C SER A 157 6.54 -2.05 19.95
N ALA A 158 7.47 -1.18 20.34
CA ALA A 158 7.26 -0.20 21.39
C ALA A 158 6.23 0.88 20.99
N CYS A 159 6.21 1.30 19.72
CA CYS A 159 5.21 2.21 19.15
C CYS A 159 3.81 1.58 19.25
N ARG A 160 3.65 0.35 18.76
CA ARG A 160 2.34 -0.34 18.74
C ARG A 160 1.81 -0.68 20.14
N LEU A 161 2.68 -0.94 21.11
CA LEU A 161 2.30 -1.12 22.52
C LEU A 161 1.65 0.13 23.13
N LYS A 162 1.99 1.31 22.64
CA LYS A 162 1.36 2.58 23.04
C LYS A 162 0.08 2.89 22.29
N GLY A 163 -0.28 2.10 21.28
CA GLY A 163 -1.39 2.38 20.37
C GLY A 163 -1.05 3.39 19.27
N ASP A 164 0.22 3.83 19.17
CA ASP A 164 0.66 4.75 18.13
C ASP A 164 0.75 4.05 16.77
N ILE A 165 0.56 4.81 15.68
CA ILE A 165 0.64 4.31 14.29
C ILE A 165 2.09 4.30 13.81
N SER A 166 2.44 3.35 12.92
CA SER A 166 3.78 3.23 12.33
C SER A 166 3.87 3.73 10.88
N ILE A 167 2.75 4.06 10.26
CA ILE A 167 2.65 4.60 8.90
C ILE A 167 2.30 6.09 8.93
N PRO A 168 2.71 6.91 7.92
CA PRO A 168 3.40 6.48 6.70
C PRO A 168 4.86 6.09 6.94
N THR A 169 5.38 5.26 6.06
CA THR A 169 6.80 4.95 5.92
C THR A 169 7.40 5.70 4.72
N THR A 170 8.72 5.62 4.51
CA THR A 170 9.35 6.17 3.30
C THR A 170 9.85 5.05 2.40
N LEU A 171 9.87 5.28 1.08
CA LEU A 171 10.38 4.29 0.14
C LEU A 171 11.88 3.96 0.40
N GLU A 172 12.67 4.93 0.84
CA GLU A 172 14.06 4.70 1.25
C GLU A 172 14.16 3.71 2.41
N LEU A 173 13.29 3.84 3.41
CA LEU A 173 13.25 2.93 4.54
C LEU A 173 12.78 1.53 4.09
N GLU A 174 11.72 1.48 3.27
CA GLU A 174 11.21 0.21 2.76
C GLU A 174 12.27 -0.57 1.98
N ARG A 175 13.12 0.07 1.19
CA ARG A 175 14.26 -0.60 0.51
C ARG A 175 15.23 -1.27 1.47
N LYS A 176 15.30 -0.81 2.73
CA LYS A 176 16.18 -1.37 3.77
C LYS A 176 15.54 -2.48 4.59
N ILE A 177 14.20 -2.52 4.65
CA ILE A 177 13.47 -3.45 5.55
C ILE A 177 12.51 -4.40 4.84
N ASN A 178 12.17 -4.14 3.57
CA ASN A 178 11.12 -4.85 2.84
C ASN A 178 11.70 -5.76 1.75
N PRO A 179 11.72 -7.08 1.94
CA PRO A 179 12.30 -8.00 0.97
C PRO A 179 11.52 -8.08 -0.34
N PHE A 180 10.27 -7.62 -0.38
CA PHE A 180 9.46 -7.62 -1.61
C PHE A 180 9.87 -6.53 -2.61
N LEU A 181 10.65 -5.53 -2.19
CA LEU A 181 11.32 -4.59 -3.08
C LEU A 181 12.58 -5.18 -3.73
N LEU A 182 13.07 -6.31 -3.21
CA LEU A 182 14.20 -7.11 -3.70
C LEU A 182 15.57 -6.41 -3.62
N ASP A 183 15.71 -5.37 -2.81
CA ASP A 183 17.01 -4.78 -2.45
C ASP A 183 17.69 -5.60 -1.34
N ILE A 184 16.90 -6.21 -0.46
CA ILE A 184 17.32 -7.19 0.53
C ILE A 184 16.57 -8.51 0.29
N ILE A 185 17.27 -9.63 0.32
CA ILE A 185 16.67 -10.96 0.11
C ILE A 185 17.36 -12.02 0.98
N PRO A 186 16.65 -13.11 1.35
CA PRO A 186 17.27 -14.29 1.96
C PRO A 186 18.41 -14.84 1.12
N SER A 187 19.45 -15.36 1.78
CA SER A 187 20.67 -15.82 1.11
C SER A 187 20.45 -16.98 0.13
N ASP A 188 19.49 -17.84 0.45
CA ASP A 188 19.11 -19.00 -0.38
C ASP A 188 18.37 -18.62 -1.67
N LEU A 189 17.84 -17.40 -1.75
CA LEU A 189 17.16 -16.91 -2.96
C LEU A 189 18.06 -16.13 -3.94
N LYS A 190 19.32 -15.85 -3.58
CA LYS A 190 20.22 -14.98 -4.37
C LYS A 190 20.48 -15.48 -5.79
N GLY A 191 20.36 -16.77 -6.06
CA GLY A 191 20.57 -17.36 -7.39
C GLY A 191 19.36 -17.33 -8.32
N LEU A 192 18.20 -16.96 -7.82
CA LEU A 192 16.94 -16.93 -8.55
C LEU A 192 16.75 -15.62 -9.31
N SER A 193 15.94 -15.64 -10.37
CA SER A 193 15.46 -14.41 -11.01
C SER A 193 14.60 -13.57 -10.05
N LYS A 194 14.49 -12.26 -10.32
CA LYS A 194 13.69 -11.35 -9.46
C LYS A 194 12.24 -11.80 -9.28
N LEU A 195 11.63 -12.33 -10.32
CA LEU A 195 10.27 -12.85 -10.23
C LEU A 195 10.19 -14.14 -9.38
N GLU A 196 11.17 -15.03 -9.50
CA GLU A 196 11.24 -16.23 -8.67
C GLU A 196 11.49 -15.89 -7.20
N GLN A 197 12.39 -14.93 -6.91
CA GLN A 197 12.63 -14.41 -5.56
C GLN A 197 11.33 -13.87 -4.95
N PHE A 198 10.61 -13.04 -5.69
CA PHE A 198 9.33 -12.49 -5.25
C PHE A 198 8.29 -13.59 -5.00
N THR A 199 8.15 -14.52 -5.93
CA THR A 199 7.20 -15.64 -5.86
C THR A 199 7.44 -16.49 -4.62
N GLU A 200 8.70 -16.84 -4.39
CA GLU A 200 9.09 -17.66 -3.24
C GLU A 200 8.84 -16.92 -1.91
N LEU A 201 9.25 -15.65 -1.80
CA LEU A 201 8.98 -14.81 -0.63
C LEU A 201 7.49 -14.69 -0.33
N ARG A 202 6.66 -14.46 -1.36
CA ARG A 202 5.22 -14.33 -1.15
C ARG A 202 4.60 -15.68 -0.73
N THR A 203 5.05 -16.78 -1.32
CA THR A 203 4.61 -18.13 -0.95
C THR A 203 4.97 -18.45 0.50
N ARG A 204 6.19 -18.15 0.94
CA ARG A 204 6.61 -18.30 2.35
C ARG A 204 5.74 -17.47 3.29
N LYS A 205 5.50 -16.21 2.92
CA LYS A 205 4.66 -15.30 3.71
C LYS A 205 3.20 -15.77 3.80
N ASP A 206 2.67 -16.43 2.76
CA ASP A 206 1.30 -16.95 2.76
C ASP A 206 1.14 -18.18 3.67
N ASN A 207 2.22 -18.87 3.99
CA ASN A 207 2.28 -20.07 4.83
C ASN A 207 2.84 -19.80 6.25
N ALA A 208 3.16 -18.54 6.61
CA ALA A 208 3.78 -18.16 7.87
C ALA A 208 2.79 -17.88 9.02
#